data_460cafc885f0fdd448a3bafb81db3e9a
#
_entry.id   460cafc885f0fdd448a3bafb81db3e9a
#
_cell.length_a   1.000
_cell.length_b   1.000
_cell.length_c   1.000
_cell.angle_alpha   90.00
_cell.angle_beta   90.00
_cell.angle_gamma   90.00
#
_symmetry.space_group_name_H-M   'P 1'
#
loop_
_entity.id
_entity.type
_entity.pdbx_description
1 polymer ?
#
loop_
_entity_poly.entity_id
_entity_poly.type
_entity_poly.pdbx_seq_one_letter_code
_entity_poly.pdbx_strand_id
1 'polypeptide(L)'
;FPDVDTAVCKKFIESSWDTELGWIRRPSSTKNEVGKDGSVSRFHIDEAGSRVNPGFEGASKEIFLYGDSYAFARQVNDDETWAHHLSNALQKNIVNKGVGNYGIDQALIRLEREPEAKQCRMHIMAVVPETIGRVHSVWKHYSEYGNTLAFKPRFYSVGDELNMISNLLN
;
A
#
# COMPACT_ATOMS: atom_id res chain seq x y z
N PHE A 1 -14.64 21.05 -8.33
CA PHE A 1 -13.70 20.38 -7.43
C PHE A 1 -14.37 20.29 -6.06
N PRO A 2 -14.22 19.17 -5.33
CA PRO A 2 -14.73 19.06 -3.98
C PRO A 2 -14.05 20.10 -3.08
N ASP A 3 -14.81 20.65 -2.16
CA ASP A 3 -14.28 21.51 -1.11
C ASP A 3 -13.51 20.65 -0.10
N VAL A 4 -12.27 21.00 0.19
CA VAL A 4 -11.39 20.20 1.06
C VAL A 4 -10.95 21.05 2.24
N ASP A 5 -11.31 20.60 3.42
CA ASP A 5 -10.93 21.25 4.69
C ASP A 5 -9.40 21.28 4.85
N THR A 6 -8.87 22.44 5.18
CA THR A 6 -7.42 22.66 5.42
C THR A 6 -6.86 21.75 6.52
N ALA A 7 -7.63 21.45 7.56
CA ALA A 7 -7.20 20.54 8.62
C ALA A 7 -7.08 19.10 8.12
N VAL A 8 -7.96 18.68 7.22
CA VAL A 8 -7.90 17.36 6.57
C VAL A 8 -6.68 17.27 5.66
N CYS A 9 -6.38 18.32 4.88
CA CYS A 9 -5.18 18.40 4.06
C CYS A 9 -3.91 18.29 4.91
N LYS A 10 -3.81 19.08 5.98
CA LYS A 10 -2.66 19.06 6.89
C LYS A 10 -2.46 17.68 7.50
N LYS A 11 -3.51 17.07 8.00
CA LYS A 11 -3.46 15.70 8.55
C LYS A 11 -3.00 14.68 7.52
N PHE A 12 -3.48 14.77 6.29
CA PHE A 12 -3.06 13.87 5.21
C PHE A 12 -1.57 14.02 4.89
N ILE A 13 -1.09 15.25 4.74
CA ILE A 13 0.33 15.54 4.46
C ILE A 13 1.22 15.00 5.58
N GLU A 14 0.86 15.24 6.84
CA GLU A 14 1.65 14.81 8.00
C GLU A 14 1.63 13.29 8.22
N SER A 15 0.57 12.59 7.80
CA SER A 15 0.36 11.18 8.17
C SER A 15 0.53 10.17 7.05
N SER A 16 0.43 10.59 5.79
CA SER A 16 0.30 9.64 4.69
C SER A 16 0.91 10.09 3.37
N TRP A 17 1.20 11.37 3.20
CA TRP A 17 1.69 11.91 1.93
C TRP A 17 3.02 11.29 1.49
N ASP A 18 3.09 10.96 0.20
CA ASP A 18 4.31 10.53 -0.49
C ASP A 18 4.35 11.20 -1.87
N THR A 19 5.44 11.86 -2.20
CA THR A 19 5.58 12.66 -3.43
C THR A 19 5.42 11.83 -4.69
N GLU A 20 5.93 10.62 -4.71
CA GLU A 20 5.89 9.73 -5.88
C GLU A 20 4.60 8.90 -5.91
N LEU A 21 4.26 8.24 -4.83
CA LEU A 21 3.14 7.30 -4.76
C LEU A 21 1.80 7.97 -4.44
N GLY A 22 1.81 9.24 -3.99
CA GLY A 22 0.64 9.97 -3.50
C GLY A 22 0.34 9.73 -2.04
N TRP A 23 0.38 8.49 -1.57
CA TRP A 23 0.25 8.14 -0.15
C TRP A 23 0.93 6.83 0.19
N ILE A 24 1.36 6.73 1.45
CA ILE A 24 1.93 5.52 2.05
C ILE A 24 1.36 5.28 3.45
N ARG A 25 1.68 4.16 4.05
CA ARG A 25 1.52 3.96 5.48
C ARG A 25 2.67 4.65 6.22
N ARG A 26 2.32 5.45 7.25
CA ARG A 26 3.32 6.14 8.06
C ARG A 26 4.22 5.10 8.77
N PRO A 27 5.53 5.14 8.56
CA PRO A 27 6.48 4.31 9.31
C PRO A 27 6.35 4.49 10.83
N SER A 28 6.74 3.47 11.58
CA SER A 28 6.74 3.46 13.05
C SER A 28 5.40 3.89 13.65
N SER A 29 4.29 3.38 13.12
CA SER A 29 2.95 3.76 13.55
C SER A 29 2.07 2.56 13.91
N THR A 30 1.09 2.82 14.78
CA THR A 30 0.04 1.88 15.16
C THR A 30 -1.31 2.48 14.84
N LYS A 31 -2.21 1.68 14.29
CA LYS A 31 -3.61 2.09 14.03
C LYS A 31 -4.59 1.00 14.43
N ASN A 32 -5.77 1.46 14.82
CA ASN A 32 -6.95 0.61 14.95
C ASN A 32 -7.87 0.83 13.75
N GLU A 33 -8.46 -0.22 13.24
CA GLU A 33 -9.51 -0.19 12.23
C GLU A 33 -10.80 -0.73 12.88
N VAL A 34 -11.90 0.00 12.68
CA VAL A 34 -13.21 -0.42 13.20
C VAL A 34 -14.04 -0.92 12.02
N GLY A 35 -14.42 -2.17 12.06
CA GLY A 35 -15.30 -2.80 11.07
C GLY A 35 -16.74 -2.25 11.16
N LYS A 36 -17.52 -2.46 10.12
CA LYS A 36 -18.95 -2.08 10.10
C LYS A 36 -19.79 -2.82 11.14
N ASP A 37 -19.33 -3.98 11.56
CA ASP A 37 -19.92 -4.85 12.59
C ASP A 37 -19.46 -4.49 14.01
N GLY A 38 -18.63 -3.44 14.16
CA GLY A 38 -18.05 -3.03 15.43
C GLY A 38 -16.79 -3.80 15.83
N SER A 39 -16.34 -4.75 15.03
CA SER A 39 -15.05 -5.41 15.26
C SER A 39 -13.89 -4.41 15.21
N VAL A 40 -12.86 -4.64 16.01
CA VAL A 40 -11.67 -3.77 16.04
C VAL A 40 -10.45 -4.62 15.73
N SER A 41 -9.76 -4.29 14.65
CA SER A 41 -8.43 -4.82 14.35
C SER A 41 -7.35 -3.79 14.66
N ARG A 42 -6.20 -4.26 15.13
CA ARG A 42 -5.04 -3.41 15.41
C ARG A 42 -3.86 -3.86 14.56
N PHE A 43 -3.21 -2.90 13.95
CA PHE A 43 -2.03 -3.19 13.14
C PHE A 43 -0.89 -2.20 13.40
N HIS A 44 0.32 -2.69 13.19
CA HIS A 44 1.57 -1.96 13.39
C HIS A 44 2.33 -1.86 12.07
N ILE A 45 2.95 -0.69 11.85
CA ILE A 45 3.83 -0.42 10.71
C ILE A 45 5.23 -0.24 11.27
N ASP A 46 6.18 -0.98 10.72
CA ASP A 46 7.59 -0.91 11.09
C ASP A 46 8.27 0.38 10.60
N GLU A 47 9.53 0.55 10.89
CA GLU A 47 10.34 1.70 10.48
C GLU A 47 10.54 1.78 8.96
N ALA A 48 10.49 0.64 8.25
CA ALA A 48 10.57 0.55 6.80
C ALA A 48 9.21 0.72 6.09
N GLY A 49 8.12 1.01 6.84
CA GLY A 49 6.78 1.19 6.29
C GLY A 49 6.10 -0.11 5.86
N SER A 50 6.55 -1.27 6.37
CA SER A 50 5.91 -2.56 6.18
C SER A 50 4.95 -2.85 7.34
N ARG A 51 3.95 -3.67 7.09
CA ARG A 51 3.16 -4.23 8.19
C ARG A 51 4.00 -5.18 9.01
N VAL A 52 3.99 -5.04 10.32
CA VAL A 52 4.70 -5.95 11.24
C VAL A 52 4.21 -7.38 11.05
N ASN A 53 5.13 -8.32 11.06
CA ASN A 53 4.87 -9.75 10.96
C ASN A 53 5.37 -10.42 12.25
N PRO A 54 4.50 -10.63 13.26
CA PRO A 54 4.89 -11.09 14.58
C PRO A 54 5.62 -12.44 14.54
N GLY A 55 6.72 -12.55 15.31
CA GLY A 55 7.56 -13.75 15.36
C GLY A 55 8.56 -13.88 14.20
N PHE A 56 8.54 -12.93 13.24
CA PHE A 56 9.49 -12.87 12.13
C PHE A 56 10.34 -11.60 12.14
N GLU A 57 10.29 -10.83 13.23
CA GLU A 57 11.11 -9.64 13.41
C GLU A 57 12.61 -10.03 13.41
N GLY A 58 13.38 -9.37 12.55
CA GLY A 58 14.81 -9.68 12.38
C GLY A 58 15.11 -10.91 11.52
N ALA A 59 14.10 -11.65 11.06
CA ALA A 59 14.31 -12.71 10.08
C ALA A 59 14.70 -12.18 8.70
N SER A 60 15.37 -13.01 7.91
CA SER A 60 15.76 -12.68 6.53
C SER A 60 14.56 -12.23 5.69
N LYS A 61 14.70 -11.10 5.01
CA LYS A 61 13.69 -10.51 4.13
C LYS A 61 13.79 -11.12 2.72
N GLU A 62 13.33 -12.35 2.57
CA GLU A 62 13.46 -13.08 1.30
C GLU A 62 12.26 -12.92 0.36
N ILE A 63 11.09 -12.60 0.90
CA ILE A 63 9.83 -12.51 0.15
C ILE A 63 9.17 -11.17 0.44
N PHE A 64 8.83 -10.43 -0.60
CA PHE A 64 8.12 -9.16 -0.49
C PHE A 64 6.74 -9.26 -1.12
N LEU A 65 5.74 -8.72 -0.41
CA LEU A 65 4.35 -8.67 -0.83
C LEU A 65 3.94 -7.23 -1.10
N TYR A 66 3.38 -6.98 -2.29
CA TYR A 66 2.85 -5.69 -2.72
C TYR A 66 1.40 -5.83 -3.15
N GLY A 67 0.66 -4.74 -3.12
CA GLY A 67 -0.72 -4.67 -3.53
C GLY A 67 -1.51 -3.63 -2.73
N ASP A 68 -2.82 -3.80 -2.69
CA ASP A 68 -3.77 -2.87 -2.08
C ASP A 68 -4.18 -3.24 -0.64
N SER A 69 -5.44 -2.93 -0.26
CA SER A 69 -6.00 -3.25 1.06
C SER A 69 -6.14 -4.77 1.31
N TYR A 70 -6.28 -5.58 0.27
CA TYR A 70 -6.32 -7.03 0.40
C TYR A 70 -4.93 -7.61 0.68
N ALA A 71 -3.88 -7.06 0.04
CA ALA A 71 -2.50 -7.39 0.40
C ALA A 71 -2.18 -6.97 1.83
N PHE A 72 -2.57 -5.76 2.21
CA PHE A 72 -2.36 -5.23 3.56
C PHE A 72 -3.17 -5.98 4.62
N ALA A 73 -4.37 -6.47 4.28
CA ALA A 73 -5.29 -7.18 5.19
C ALA A 73 -5.69 -6.33 6.42
N ARG A 74 -6.17 -5.07 6.22
CA ARG A 74 -6.40 -4.08 7.30
C ARG A 74 -7.47 -4.48 8.33
N GLN A 75 -8.34 -5.44 8.01
CA GLN A 75 -9.50 -5.82 8.82
C GLN A 75 -9.18 -6.89 9.87
N VAL A 76 -7.92 -7.31 9.98
CA VAL A 76 -7.46 -8.32 10.92
C VAL A 76 -6.22 -7.82 11.68
N ASN A 77 -5.88 -8.45 12.80
CA ASN A 77 -4.66 -8.17 13.56
C ASN A 77 -3.41 -8.64 12.80
N ASP A 78 -2.23 -8.25 13.26
CA ASP A 78 -0.97 -8.54 12.55
C ASP A 78 -0.70 -10.04 12.41
N ASP A 79 -1.03 -10.82 13.40
CA ASP A 79 -0.89 -12.28 13.45
C ASP A 79 -2.00 -13.06 12.73
N GLU A 80 -3.04 -12.36 12.26
CA GLU A 80 -4.17 -12.95 11.55
C GLU A 80 -4.11 -12.72 10.02
N THR A 81 -3.07 -12.01 9.53
CA THR A 81 -2.95 -11.75 8.10
C THR A 81 -2.61 -13.01 7.32
N TRP A 82 -3.09 -13.10 6.08
CA TRP A 82 -2.70 -14.20 5.22
C TRP A 82 -1.19 -14.23 4.93
N ALA A 83 -0.51 -13.06 4.96
CA ALA A 83 0.95 -12.98 4.87
C ALA A 83 1.62 -13.63 6.09
N HIS A 84 1.09 -13.43 7.31
CA HIS A 84 1.57 -14.08 8.52
C HIS A 84 1.36 -15.60 8.46
N HIS A 85 0.16 -16.05 8.06
CA HIS A 85 -0.09 -17.49 7.91
C HIS A 85 0.82 -18.14 6.86
N LEU A 86 1.07 -17.46 5.75
CA LEU A 86 2.00 -17.94 4.72
C LEU A 86 3.45 -17.93 5.25
N SER A 87 3.85 -16.94 6.05
CA SER A 87 5.16 -16.92 6.72
C SER A 87 5.35 -18.13 7.63
N ASN A 88 4.33 -18.47 8.42
CA ASN A 88 4.34 -19.65 9.28
C ASN A 88 4.44 -20.95 8.47
N ALA A 89 3.69 -21.07 7.37
CA ALA A 89 3.72 -22.26 6.52
C ALA A 89 5.08 -22.45 5.82
N LEU A 90 5.70 -21.37 5.37
CA LEU A 90 6.98 -21.41 4.67
C LEU A 90 8.20 -21.32 5.60
N GLN A 91 8.01 -20.99 6.87
CA GLN A 91 9.08 -20.65 7.82
C GLN A 91 9.99 -19.53 7.27
N LYS A 92 9.39 -18.54 6.62
CA LYS A 92 10.03 -17.42 5.94
C LYS A 92 9.30 -16.12 6.25
N ASN A 93 10.02 -15.03 6.46
CA ASN A 93 9.39 -13.73 6.61
C ASN A 93 8.82 -13.24 5.28
N ILE A 94 7.54 -12.90 5.26
CA ILE A 94 6.89 -12.19 4.16
C ILE A 94 6.74 -10.73 4.55
N VAL A 95 7.55 -9.87 3.95
CA VAL A 95 7.54 -8.42 4.17
C VAL A 95 6.34 -7.81 3.46
N ASN A 96 5.31 -7.44 4.21
CA ASN A 96 4.06 -6.93 3.65
C ASN A 96 4.14 -5.41 3.42
N LYS A 97 4.28 -5.00 2.17
CA LYS A 97 4.30 -3.63 1.65
C LYS A 97 2.96 -3.19 1.06
N GLY A 98 1.87 -3.93 1.25
CA GLY A 98 0.54 -3.56 0.78
C GLY A 98 0.07 -2.23 1.35
N VAL A 99 -0.64 -1.43 0.55
CA VAL A 99 -1.22 -0.14 0.97
C VAL A 99 -2.65 -0.01 0.46
N GLY A 100 -3.55 0.31 1.36
CA GLY A 100 -4.95 0.48 1.00
C GLY A 100 -5.15 1.44 -0.16
N ASN A 101 -6.05 1.07 -1.06
CA ASN A 101 -6.46 1.85 -2.22
C ASN A 101 -5.41 1.97 -3.35
N TYR A 102 -4.28 1.27 -3.30
CA TYR A 102 -3.33 1.25 -4.41
C TYR A 102 -3.94 0.64 -5.68
N GLY A 103 -3.56 1.21 -6.83
CA GLY A 103 -3.60 0.53 -8.11
C GLY A 103 -2.36 -0.36 -8.27
N ILE A 104 -2.37 -1.20 -9.29
CA ILE A 104 -1.20 -2.05 -9.61
C ILE A 104 0.02 -1.19 -10.01
N ASP A 105 -0.20 -0.02 -10.60
CA ASP A 105 0.82 0.98 -10.93
C ASP A 105 1.59 1.45 -9.69
N GLN A 106 0.90 1.85 -8.62
CA GLN A 106 1.53 2.25 -7.37
C GLN A 106 2.26 1.08 -6.68
N ALA A 107 1.69 -0.11 -6.74
CA ALA A 107 2.31 -1.31 -6.18
C ALA A 107 3.62 -1.65 -6.91
N LEU A 108 3.66 -1.50 -8.24
CA LEU A 108 4.86 -1.69 -9.06
C LEU A 108 5.93 -0.63 -8.76
N ILE A 109 5.58 0.66 -8.75
CA ILE A 109 6.51 1.74 -8.42
C ILE A 109 7.10 1.53 -7.02
N ARG A 110 6.26 1.11 -6.05
CA ARG A 110 6.73 0.80 -4.71
C ARG A 110 7.74 -0.33 -4.70
N LEU A 111 7.53 -1.39 -5.46
CA LEU A 111 8.48 -2.48 -5.62
C LEU A 111 9.81 -1.98 -6.20
N GLU A 112 9.77 -1.18 -7.26
CA GLU A 112 10.96 -0.71 -7.96
C GLU A 112 11.84 0.22 -7.12
N ARG A 113 11.23 1.00 -6.22
CA ARG A 113 11.95 1.93 -5.36
C ARG A 113 12.52 1.30 -4.08
N GLU A 114 12.14 0.07 -3.72
CA GLU A 114 12.62 -0.61 -2.50
C GLU A 114 14.00 -1.26 -2.75
N PRO A 115 15.11 -0.74 -2.16
CA PRO A 115 16.44 -1.31 -2.42
C PRO A 115 16.58 -2.75 -1.95
N GLU A 116 15.95 -3.09 -0.81
CA GLU A 116 15.97 -4.44 -0.23
C GLU A 116 15.26 -5.46 -1.13
N ALA A 117 14.21 -5.02 -1.84
CA ALA A 117 13.46 -5.88 -2.73
C ALA A 117 14.29 -6.35 -3.93
N LYS A 118 15.27 -5.56 -4.38
CA LYS A 118 16.15 -5.94 -5.50
C LYS A 118 17.02 -7.18 -5.22
N GLN A 119 17.23 -7.51 -3.94
CA GLN A 119 18.03 -8.63 -3.50
C GLN A 119 17.20 -9.79 -2.96
N CYS A 120 15.87 -9.65 -2.93
CA CYS A 120 15.00 -10.70 -2.41
C CYS A 120 14.85 -11.86 -3.39
N ARG A 121 14.39 -12.98 -2.87
CA ARG A 121 14.19 -14.22 -3.63
C ARG A 121 12.89 -14.22 -4.45
N MET A 122 11.86 -13.54 -3.94
CA MET A 122 10.53 -13.59 -4.52
C MET A 122 9.75 -12.31 -4.27
N HIS A 123 9.02 -11.87 -5.29
CA HIS A 123 7.99 -10.85 -5.17
C HIS A 123 6.60 -11.46 -5.37
N ILE A 124 5.68 -11.10 -4.50
CA ILE A 124 4.26 -11.43 -4.62
C ILE A 124 3.52 -10.12 -4.93
N MET A 125 2.88 -10.06 -6.09
CA MET A 125 1.99 -8.97 -6.46
C MET A 125 0.54 -9.42 -6.30
N ALA A 126 -0.14 -8.95 -5.25
CA ALA A 126 -1.55 -9.26 -5.03
C ALA A 126 -2.42 -8.32 -5.87
N VAL A 127 -3.18 -8.91 -6.79
CA VAL A 127 -4.01 -8.19 -7.76
C VAL A 127 -5.46 -8.63 -7.61
N VAL A 128 -6.35 -7.66 -7.45
CA VAL A 128 -7.80 -7.83 -7.51
C VAL A 128 -8.37 -6.93 -8.61
N PRO A 129 -9.58 -7.16 -9.12
CA PRO A 129 -10.14 -6.36 -10.22
C PRO A 129 -10.09 -4.84 -9.97
N GLU A 130 -10.31 -4.41 -8.74
CA GLU A 130 -10.26 -3.00 -8.36
C GLU A 130 -8.87 -2.37 -8.56
N THR A 131 -7.78 -3.13 -8.33
CA THR A 131 -6.41 -2.62 -8.54
C THR A 131 -6.13 -2.34 -10.01
N ILE A 132 -6.75 -3.11 -10.93
CA ILE A 132 -6.67 -2.89 -12.38
C ILE A 132 -7.48 -1.62 -12.74
N GLY A 133 -8.70 -1.49 -12.22
CA GLY A 133 -9.55 -0.33 -12.47
C GLY A 133 -8.90 0.99 -12.04
N ARG A 134 -8.10 0.99 -10.99
CA ARG A 134 -7.42 2.17 -10.44
C ARG A 134 -6.31 2.73 -11.32
N VAL A 135 -5.80 2.01 -12.33
CA VAL A 135 -4.78 2.54 -13.25
C VAL A 135 -5.33 3.57 -14.24
N HIS A 136 -6.64 3.70 -14.38
CA HIS A 136 -7.26 4.60 -15.35
C HIS A 136 -7.25 6.08 -14.96
N SER A 137 -6.92 6.42 -13.71
CA SER A 137 -6.97 7.81 -13.24
C SER A 137 -5.75 8.18 -12.39
N VAL A 138 -5.27 9.42 -12.57
CA VAL A 138 -4.29 10.08 -11.68
C VAL A 138 -4.95 10.64 -10.42
N TRP A 139 -6.26 10.72 -10.38
CA TRP A 139 -7.04 11.17 -9.23
C TRP A 139 -8.07 10.11 -8.84
N LYS A 140 -7.84 9.44 -7.73
CA LYS A 140 -8.67 8.31 -7.28
C LYS A 140 -10.12 8.70 -7.04
N HIS A 141 -10.38 9.92 -6.59
CA HIS A 141 -11.73 10.45 -6.37
C HIS A 141 -12.62 10.35 -7.62
N TYR A 142 -12.03 10.47 -8.80
CA TYR A 142 -12.77 10.38 -10.07
C TYR A 142 -13.36 8.99 -10.31
N SER A 143 -12.64 7.94 -9.93
CA SER A 143 -13.09 6.55 -10.07
C SER A 143 -13.78 6.00 -8.83
N GLU A 144 -13.39 6.48 -7.64
CA GLU A 144 -13.90 6.04 -6.35
C GLU A 144 -14.21 7.26 -5.47
N TYR A 145 -15.46 7.72 -5.49
CA TYR A 145 -15.91 8.92 -4.78
C TYR A 145 -15.49 8.93 -3.30
N GLY A 146 -15.12 10.11 -2.79
CA GLY A 146 -14.72 10.32 -1.39
C GLY A 146 -13.20 10.36 -1.14
N ASN A 147 -12.37 9.99 -2.12
CA ASN A 147 -10.91 10.00 -1.98
C ASN A 147 -10.31 11.31 -2.54
N THR A 148 -10.72 12.46 -2.00
CA THR A 148 -10.45 13.80 -2.55
C THR A 148 -8.99 14.18 -2.60
N LEU A 149 -8.15 13.67 -1.68
CA LEU A 149 -6.70 13.95 -1.63
C LEU A 149 -5.85 12.87 -2.30
N ALA A 150 -6.47 11.84 -2.85
CA ALA A 150 -5.76 10.69 -3.40
C ALA A 150 -5.35 10.91 -4.86
N PHE A 151 -4.36 11.77 -5.07
CA PHE A 151 -3.63 11.90 -6.34
C PHE A 151 -2.49 10.91 -6.38
N LYS A 152 -2.23 10.34 -7.57
CA LYS A 152 -1.27 9.24 -7.73
C LYS A 152 -0.64 9.26 -9.12
N PRO A 153 0.52 8.60 -9.30
CA PRO A 153 1.08 8.35 -10.62
C PRO A 153 0.18 7.39 -11.43
N ARG A 154 0.37 7.38 -12.73
CA ARG A 154 -0.36 6.50 -13.65
C ARG A 154 0.53 6.08 -14.81
N PHE A 155 0.49 4.80 -15.17
CA PHE A 155 1.06 4.31 -16.42
C PHE A 155 0.07 4.41 -17.58
N TYR A 156 0.60 4.62 -18.78
CA TYR A 156 -0.15 4.57 -20.04
C TYR A 156 0.78 4.06 -21.15
N SER A 157 0.21 3.45 -22.19
CA SER A 157 0.97 2.96 -23.34
C SER A 157 0.86 3.90 -24.53
N VAL A 158 1.97 4.05 -25.28
CA VAL A 158 1.99 4.68 -26.61
C VAL A 158 2.68 3.68 -27.53
N GLY A 159 1.90 3.02 -28.38
CA GLY A 159 2.38 1.86 -29.10
C GLY A 159 2.79 0.74 -28.13
N ASP A 160 4.00 0.25 -28.25
CA ASP A 160 4.59 -0.78 -27.38
C ASP A 160 5.40 -0.21 -26.19
N GLU A 161 5.44 1.11 -26.05
CA GLU A 161 6.17 1.77 -24.97
C GLU A 161 5.25 2.07 -23.77
N LEU A 162 5.74 1.75 -22.57
CA LEU A 162 5.11 2.11 -21.30
C LEU A 162 5.66 3.45 -20.80
N ASN A 163 4.78 4.39 -20.60
CA ASN A 163 5.08 5.73 -20.11
C ASN A 163 4.39 5.99 -18.78
N MET A 164 4.87 6.97 -18.01
CA MET A 164 4.30 7.33 -16.71
C MET A 164 3.95 8.81 -16.64
N ILE A 165 2.75 9.10 -16.15
CA ILE A 165 2.39 10.41 -15.62
C ILE A 165 2.73 10.38 -14.12
N SER A 166 3.63 11.27 -13.69
CA SER A 166 4.00 11.41 -12.28
C SER A 166 2.81 11.90 -11.44
N ASN A 167 2.92 11.77 -10.13
CA ASN A 167 1.94 12.36 -9.22
C ASN A 167 1.82 13.88 -9.47
N LEU A 168 0.61 14.36 -9.71
CA LEU A 168 0.35 15.76 -10.07
C LEU A 168 0.63 16.78 -8.95
N LEU A 169 0.77 16.30 -7.71
CA LEU A 169 1.07 17.13 -6.56
C LEU A 169 2.56 17.07 -6.15
N ASN A 170 3.41 16.53 -7.00
CA ASN A 170 4.85 16.45 -6.77
C ASN A 170 5.53 17.77 -7.13
#